data_93af3a34a993d00aaa098094a3e61506
#
_entry.id   93af3a34a993d00aaa098094a3e61506
#
_cell.length_a   1.000
_cell.length_b   1.000
_cell.length_c   1.000
_cell.angle_alpha   90.00
_cell.angle_beta   90.00
_cell.angle_gamma   90.00
#
_symmetry.space_group_name_H-M   'P 1'
#
loop_
_entity.id
_entity.type
_entity.pdbx_description
1 polymer ?
#
loop_
_entity_poly.entity_id
_entity_poly.type
_entity_poly.pdbx_seq_one_letter_code
_entity_poly.pdbx_strand_id
1 'polypeptide(L)'
;VQKLNQVYIKSVVKKALEEDLRPRGDITTSLINSKNKIIKAKIIAKQDGIIAGLDFCKTAFKSVGREVIFSKKVSDGKKIKKNKVIAEIKAKAKTILIAERTALNFLSHASGIATITNQFVKKISKKTKVCCTRKTTPNLRTLEKYAVKKGGGHNHRYNLSDEILIKDNHISSSNNLKDLIKKAIKTKKTVTVEIENINQLKQVIG
;
A
#
# COMPACT_ATOMS: atom_id res chain seq x y z
N VAL A 1 -3.79 1.21 14.47
CA VAL A 1 -3.37 1.35 13.05
C VAL A 1 -1.90 0.96 12.98
N GLN A 2 -1.58 -0.14 12.30
CA GLN A 2 -0.20 -0.59 12.13
C GLN A 2 0.61 0.53 11.47
N LYS A 3 1.54 1.11 12.22
CA LYS A 3 2.44 2.14 11.72
C LYS A 3 3.38 1.50 10.69
N LEU A 4 3.50 2.10 9.51
CA LEU A 4 4.45 1.59 8.52
C LEU A 4 5.87 1.62 9.09
N ASN A 5 6.59 0.50 8.98
CA ASN A 5 7.97 0.40 9.45
C ASN A 5 8.87 1.24 8.52
N GLN A 6 9.65 2.16 9.09
CA GLN A 6 10.55 3.04 8.34
C GLN A 6 11.66 2.28 7.61
N VAL A 7 12.12 1.15 8.14
CA VAL A 7 13.11 0.29 7.47
C VAL A 7 12.53 -0.28 6.18
N TYR A 8 11.28 -0.78 6.23
CA TYR A 8 10.57 -1.26 5.05
C TYR A 8 10.38 -0.15 4.01
N ILE A 9 9.90 1.04 4.42
CA ILE A 9 9.71 2.17 3.50
C ILE A 9 11.02 2.51 2.78
N LYS A 10 12.11 2.67 3.53
CA LYS A 10 13.43 3.00 2.96
C LYS A 10 13.91 1.93 1.98
N SER A 11 13.75 0.65 2.31
CA SER A 11 14.16 -0.46 1.44
C SER A 11 13.41 -0.46 0.11
N VAL A 12 12.08 -0.32 0.16
CA VAL A 12 11.23 -0.31 -1.05
C VAL A 12 11.51 0.92 -1.92
N VAL A 13 11.59 2.10 -1.30
CA VAL A 13 11.88 3.34 -2.01
C VAL A 13 13.27 3.32 -2.64
N LYS A 14 14.27 2.76 -1.95
CA LYS A 14 15.63 2.62 -2.48
C LYS A 14 15.63 1.78 -3.76
N LYS A 15 14.95 0.63 -3.76
CA LYS A 15 14.86 -0.25 -4.94
C LYS A 15 14.18 0.45 -6.12
N ALA A 16 13.09 1.19 -5.88
CA ALA A 16 12.39 1.93 -6.92
C ALA A 16 13.24 3.08 -7.50
N LEU A 17 14.01 3.79 -6.67
CA LEU A 17 14.95 4.81 -7.15
C LEU A 17 16.14 4.18 -7.90
N GLU A 18 16.60 3.01 -7.51
CA GLU A 18 17.64 2.27 -8.23
C GLU A 18 17.16 1.82 -9.62
N GLU A 19 15.90 1.42 -9.75
CA GLU A 19 15.26 1.09 -11.03
C GLU A 19 15.27 2.29 -11.99
N ASP A 20 14.89 3.49 -11.50
CA ASP A 20 14.86 4.72 -12.31
C ASP A 20 16.26 5.28 -12.65
N LEU A 21 17.25 5.08 -11.78
CA LEU A 21 18.51 5.81 -11.85
C LEU A 21 19.69 5.01 -12.40
N ARG A 22 19.61 3.68 -12.45
CA ARG A 22 20.73 2.86 -12.95
C ARG A 22 20.70 2.74 -14.47
N PRO A 23 21.88 2.63 -15.12
CA PRO A 23 23.23 2.74 -14.53
C PRO A 23 23.78 4.17 -14.48
N ARG A 24 23.17 5.15 -15.16
CA ARG A 24 23.78 6.47 -15.44
C ARG A 24 23.15 7.66 -14.71
N GLY A 25 22.14 7.40 -13.85
CA GLY A 25 21.39 8.47 -13.20
C GLY A 25 20.47 9.23 -14.15
N ASP A 26 19.95 10.37 -13.72
CA ASP A 26 19.09 11.23 -14.54
C ASP A 26 19.95 12.10 -15.48
N ILE A 27 20.09 11.64 -16.71
CA ILE A 27 20.89 12.31 -17.74
C ILE A 27 20.26 13.65 -18.14
N THR A 28 18.94 13.77 -18.15
CA THR A 28 18.22 15.01 -18.50
C THR A 28 18.47 16.11 -17.47
N THR A 29 18.30 15.79 -16.19
CA THR A 29 18.56 16.75 -15.10
C THR A 29 20.04 17.16 -15.05
N SER A 30 20.97 16.31 -15.49
CA SER A 30 22.40 16.67 -15.54
C SER A 30 22.69 17.84 -16.47
N LEU A 31 21.88 18.07 -17.50
CA LEU A 31 22.03 19.15 -18.47
C LEU A 31 21.54 20.51 -17.96
N ILE A 32 20.82 20.55 -16.83
CA ILE A 32 20.24 21.80 -16.31
C ILE A 32 21.28 22.60 -15.52
N ASN A 33 21.62 23.80 -15.95
CA ASN A 33 22.59 24.66 -15.28
C ASN A 33 22.16 25.04 -13.85
N SER A 34 20.87 25.32 -13.62
CA SER A 34 20.31 25.70 -12.32
C SER A 34 19.92 24.54 -11.41
N LYS A 35 20.40 23.31 -11.69
CA LYS A 35 20.03 22.08 -10.93
C LYS A 35 20.29 22.15 -9.43
N ASN A 36 21.21 22.97 -8.98
CA ASN A 36 21.53 23.16 -7.56
C ASN A 36 20.72 24.29 -6.89
N LYS A 37 19.94 25.09 -7.65
CA LYS A 37 19.08 26.14 -7.10
C LYS A 37 18.02 25.52 -6.18
N ILE A 38 17.81 26.13 -5.02
CA ILE A 38 16.71 25.76 -4.10
C ILE A 38 15.39 26.27 -4.68
N ILE A 39 14.46 25.36 -4.87
CA ILE A 39 13.11 25.66 -5.37
C ILE A 39 12.02 25.13 -4.44
N LYS A 40 10.81 25.66 -4.60
CA LYS A 40 9.60 25.17 -3.95
C LYS A 40 8.72 24.48 -4.97
N ALA A 41 8.20 23.29 -4.66
CA ALA A 41 7.23 22.56 -5.46
C ALA A 41 6.02 22.19 -4.62
N LYS A 42 4.87 21.96 -5.27
CA LYS A 42 3.62 21.53 -4.62
C LYS A 42 3.13 20.24 -5.26
N ILE A 43 2.70 19.30 -4.44
CA ILE A 43 1.93 18.14 -4.89
C ILE A 43 0.45 18.52 -4.78
N ILE A 44 -0.27 18.45 -5.90
CA ILE A 44 -1.67 18.88 -6.01
C ILE A 44 -2.53 17.69 -6.43
N ALA A 45 -3.66 17.49 -5.76
CA ALA A 45 -4.62 16.45 -6.12
C ALA A 45 -5.27 16.76 -7.50
N LYS A 46 -5.20 15.80 -8.42
CA LYS A 46 -5.83 15.92 -9.74
C LYS A 46 -7.29 15.48 -9.74
N GLN A 47 -7.72 14.78 -8.71
CA GLN A 47 -9.11 14.33 -8.50
C GLN A 47 -9.43 14.23 -7.01
N ASP A 48 -10.72 14.07 -6.69
CA ASP A 48 -11.16 13.75 -5.32
C ASP A 48 -10.68 12.37 -4.90
N GLY A 49 -10.32 12.18 -3.63
CA GLY A 49 -9.90 10.86 -3.15
C GLY A 49 -9.55 10.81 -1.67
N ILE A 50 -9.00 9.67 -1.27
CA ILE A 50 -8.41 9.42 0.05
C ILE A 50 -6.90 9.36 -0.11
N ILE A 51 -6.18 10.15 0.66
CA ILE A 51 -4.71 10.15 0.61
C ILE A 51 -4.15 8.96 1.40
N ALA A 52 -3.18 8.28 0.81
CA ALA A 52 -2.36 7.27 1.47
C ALA A 52 -0.96 7.19 0.86
N GLY A 53 0.08 6.90 1.68
CA GLY A 53 1.45 6.72 1.20
C GLY A 53 2.34 7.95 1.29
N LEU A 54 1.96 8.97 2.06
CA LEU A 54 2.76 10.20 2.24
C LEU A 54 4.17 9.93 2.78
N ASP A 55 4.37 8.91 3.61
CA ASP A 55 5.71 8.59 4.12
C ASP A 55 6.62 7.98 3.05
N PHE A 56 6.08 7.22 2.10
CA PHE A 56 6.83 6.76 0.91
C PHE A 56 7.23 7.94 0.03
N CYS A 57 6.26 8.80 -0.28
CA CYS A 57 6.50 10.02 -1.06
C CYS A 57 7.60 10.89 -0.43
N LYS A 58 7.49 11.20 0.87
CA LYS A 58 8.51 11.95 1.62
C LYS A 58 9.87 11.27 1.58
N THR A 59 9.89 9.94 1.73
CA THR A 59 11.14 9.17 1.76
C THR A 59 11.82 9.18 0.40
N ALA A 60 11.08 9.15 -0.72
CA ALA A 60 11.66 9.26 -2.04
C ALA A 60 12.46 10.57 -2.22
N PHE A 61 11.88 11.71 -1.87
CA PHE A 61 12.61 12.98 -1.90
C PHE A 61 13.82 13.00 -0.96
N LYS A 62 13.66 12.50 0.26
CA LYS A 62 14.76 12.48 1.25
C LYS A 62 15.88 11.51 0.92
N SER A 63 15.61 10.48 0.13
CA SER A 63 16.63 9.51 -0.32
C SER A 63 17.52 10.07 -1.43
N VAL A 64 17.01 11.02 -2.21
CA VAL A 64 17.75 11.68 -3.29
C VAL A 64 18.55 12.91 -2.78
N GLY A 65 18.02 13.64 -1.80
CA GLY A 65 18.67 14.83 -1.28
C GLY A 65 18.65 14.93 0.25
N ARG A 66 19.78 15.35 0.84
CA ARG A 66 19.91 15.51 2.30
C ARG A 66 19.09 16.71 2.82
N GLU A 67 19.04 17.80 2.05
CA GLU A 67 18.41 19.08 2.45
C GLU A 67 17.00 19.20 1.86
N VAL A 68 16.09 18.30 2.29
CA VAL A 68 14.70 18.30 1.85
C VAL A 68 13.77 18.69 2.99
N ILE A 69 13.06 19.81 2.83
CA ILE A 69 11.93 20.18 3.69
C ILE A 69 10.66 19.69 3.01
N PHE A 70 9.96 18.76 3.65
CA PHE A 70 8.70 18.18 3.16
C PHE A 70 7.58 18.50 4.16
N SER A 71 6.68 19.40 3.79
CA SER A 71 5.54 19.84 4.58
C SER A 71 4.26 19.15 4.12
N LYS A 72 3.73 18.21 4.92
CA LYS A 72 2.43 17.59 4.69
C LYS A 72 1.32 18.61 4.95
N LYS A 73 0.38 18.79 4.02
CA LYS A 73 -0.83 19.63 4.20
C LYS A 73 -2.05 18.79 4.55
N VAL A 74 -1.95 17.48 4.38
CA VAL A 74 -2.98 16.49 4.69
C VAL A 74 -2.33 15.25 5.29
N SER A 75 -3.09 14.45 6.02
CA SER A 75 -2.63 13.16 6.58
C SER A 75 -3.24 11.98 5.82
N ASP A 76 -2.56 10.83 5.84
CA ASP A 76 -3.09 9.58 5.28
C ASP A 76 -4.43 9.20 5.92
N GLY A 77 -5.39 8.78 5.10
CA GLY A 77 -6.77 8.47 5.47
C GLY A 77 -7.74 9.65 5.38
N LYS A 78 -7.26 10.86 5.10
CA LYS A 78 -8.13 12.03 4.93
C LYS A 78 -8.60 12.16 3.49
N LYS A 79 -9.85 12.64 3.31
CA LYS A 79 -10.38 13.04 2.01
C LYS A 79 -9.68 14.29 1.51
N ILE A 80 -9.39 14.32 0.24
CA ILE A 80 -8.88 15.49 -0.47
C ILE A 80 -9.80 15.80 -1.65
N LYS A 81 -9.96 17.06 -1.97
CA LYS A 81 -10.65 17.55 -3.15
C LYS A 81 -9.66 17.87 -4.27
N LYS A 82 -10.13 17.75 -5.52
CA LYS A 82 -9.38 18.19 -6.71
C LYS A 82 -8.81 19.60 -6.49
N ASN A 83 -7.62 19.85 -6.99
CA ASN A 83 -6.86 21.10 -6.93
C ASN A 83 -6.40 21.51 -5.51
N LYS A 84 -6.59 20.68 -4.48
CA LYS A 84 -6.01 20.95 -3.15
C LYS A 84 -4.58 20.48 -3.04
N VAL A 85 -3.79 21.24 -2.29
CA VAL A 85 -2.37 20.92 -2.03
C VAL A 85 -2.28 19.78 -1.03
N ILE A 86 -1.56 18.72 -1.40
CA ILE A 86 -1.29 17.53 -0.57
C ILE A 86 -0.03 17.75 0.28
N ALA A 87 1.04 18.25 -0.35
CA ALA A 87 2.31 18.54 0.30
C ALA A 87 3.06 19.65 -0.42
N GLU A 88 3.97 20.31 0.29
CA GLU A 88 4.95 21.26 -0.25
C GLU A 88 6.36 20.73 -0.01
N ILE A 89 7.23 20.90 -0.99
CA ILE A 89 8.61 20.45 -0.98
C ILE A 89 9.52 21.66 -1.24
N LYS A 90 10.55 21.85 -0.40
CA LYS A 90 11.63 22.79 -0.66
C LYS A 90 12.94 22.01 -0.69
N ALA A 91 13.62 22.02 -1.83
CA ALA A 91 14.88 21.29 -2.04
C ALA A 91 15.61 21.84 -3.28
N LYS A 92 16.81 21.31 -3.56
CA LYS A 92 17.49 21.56 -4.83
C LYS A 92 16.63 21.07 -6.01
N ALA A 93 16.59 21.81 -7.11
CA ALA A 93 15.85 21.45 -8.31
C ALA A 93 16.17 20.03 -8.77
N LYS A 94 17.45 19.66 -8.80
CA LYS A 94 17.91 18.28 -9.08
C LYS A 94 17.22 17.24 -8.22
N THR A 95 17.11 17.47 -6.92
CA THR A 95 16.47 16.52 -5.98
C THR A 95 15.00 16.35 -6.29
N ILE A 96 14.30 17.44 -6.59
CA ILE A 96 12.86 17.40 -6.91
C ILE A 96 12.63 16.65 -8.21
N LEU A 97 13.35 16.98 -9.27
CA LEU A 97 13.18 16.37 -10.59
C LEU A 97 13.47 14.86 -10.58
N ILE A 98 14.52 14.42 -9.91
CA ILE A 98 14.89 13.01 -9.82
C ILE A 98 13.87 12.21 -8.99
N ALA A 99 13.41 12.76 -7.86
CA ALA A 99 12.56 12.00 -6.94
C ALA A 99 11.07 12.01 -7.31
N GLU A 100 10.64 12.98 -8.14
CA GLU A 100 9.23 13.26 -8.40
C GLU A 100 8.46 12.03 -8.84
N ARG A 101 8.91 11.34 -9.88
CA ARG A 101 8.17 10.22 -10.47
C ARG A 101 7.98 9.09 -9.48
N THR A 102 9.05 8.63 -8.85
CA THR A 102 9.01 7.59 -7.83
C THR A 102 8.11 7.99 -6.65
N ALA A 103 8.23 9.23 -6.16
CA ALA A 103 7.41 9.75 -5.07
C ALA A 103 5.91 9.76 -5.42
N LEU A 104 5.56 10.23 -6.62
CA LEU A 104 4.17 10.29 -7.09
C LEU A 104 3.61 8.91 -7.38
N ASN A 105 4.40 7.97 -7.88
CA ASN A 105 3.95 6.60 -8.14
C ASN A 105 3.49 5.94 -6.83
N PHE A 106 4.27 5.99 -5.75
CA PHE A 106 3.85 5.46 -4.45
C PHE A 106 2.60 6.15 -3.90
N LEU A 107 2.57 7.49 -3.95
CA LEU A 107 1.45 8.27 -3.42
C LEU A 107 0.15 8.00 -4.20
N SER A 108 0.22 7.97 -5.53
CA SER A 108 -0.94 7.74 -6.40
C SER A 108 -1.46 6.32 -6.27
N HIS A 109 -0.57 5.31 -6.27
CA HIS A 109 -0.94 3.91 -6.12
C HIS A 109 -1.67 3.66 -4.79
N ALA A 110 -1.07 4.07 -3.68
CA ALA A 110 -1.68 3.90 -2.37
C ALA A 110 -2.98 4.70 -2.20
N SER A 111 -3.03 5.95 -2.70
CA SER A 111 -4.24 6.77 -2.64
C SER A 111 -5.36 6.22 -3.53
N GLY A 112 -5.04 5.62 -4.67
CA GLY A 112 -5.99 4.92 -5.53
C GLY A 112 -6.66 3.76 -4.80
N ILE A 113 -5.88 2.88 -4.17
CA ILE A 113 -6.37 1.76 -3.36
C ILE A 113 -7.26 2.26 -2.21
N ALA A 114 -6.79 3.28 -1.46
CA ALA A 114 -7.56 3.84 -0.36
C ALA A 114 -8.89 4.45 -0.83
N THR A 115 -8.89 5.11 -1.99
CA THR A 115 -10.07 5.75 -2.58
C THR A 115 -11.10 4.71 -2.99
N ILE A 116 -10.70 3.69 -3.75
CA ILE A 116 -11.58 2.60 -4.18
C ILE A 116 -12.13 1.86 -2.94
N THR A 117 -11.27 1.52 -1.98
CA THR A 117 -11.71 0.90 -0.73
C THR A 117 -12.78 1.73 -0.04
N ASN A 118 -12.60 3.06 0.05
CA ASN A 118 -13.57 3.95 0.67
C ASN A 118 -14.92 3.98 -0.08
N GLN A 119 -14.90 3.85 -1.41
CA GLN A 119 -16.13 3.75 -2.21
C GLN A 119 -16.93 2.50 -1.86
N PHE A 120 -16.27 1.33 -1.72
CA PHE A 120 -16.92 0.10 -1.30
C PHE A 120 -17.43 0.20 0.14
N VAL A 121 -16.60 0.68 1.08
CA VAL A 121 -16.97 0.83 2.49
C VAL A 121 -18.23 1.69 2.67
N LYS A 122 -18.40 2.72 1.84
CA LYS A 122 -19.61 3.59 1.89
C LYS A 122 -20.88 2.93 1.37
N LYS A 123 -20.75 1.88 0.54
CA LYS A 123 -21.89 1.20 -0.07
C LYS A 123 -22.43 0.01 0.75
N ILE A 124 -21.68 -0.43 1.75
CA ILE A 124 -22.05 -1.56 2.59
C ILE A 124 -22.70 -1.12 3.91
N SER A 125 -23.45 -2.01 4.54
CA SER A 125 -24.01 -1.78 5.88
C SER A 125 -22.90 -1.74 6.93
N LYS A 126 -23.18 -1.09 8.08
CA LYS A 126 -22.24 -1.04 9.22
C LYS A 126 -21.91 -2.42 9.81
N LYS A 127 -22.75 -3.43 9.55
CA LYS A 127 -22.53 -4.81 10.00
C LYS A 127 -21.55 -5.60 9.11
N THR A 128 -21.27 -5.11 7.90
CA THR A 128 -20.41 -5.76 6.91
C THR A 128 -19.03 -5.08 6.85
N LYS A 129 -17.98 -5.85 6.58
CA LYS A 129 -16.61 -5.35 6.46
C LYS A 129 -16.06 -5.62 5.05
N VAL A 130 -15.43 -4.63 4.44
CA VAL A 130 -14.61 -4.81 3.22
C VAL A 130 -13.24 -5.27 3.65
N CYS A 131 -12.84 -6.48 3.29
CA CYS A 131 -11.54 -7.04 3.63
C CYS A 131 -10.66 -7.21 2.38
N CYS A 132 -9.38 -6.86 2.50
CA CYS A 132 -8.42 -7.17 1.45
C CYS A 132 -8.02 -8.65 1.45
N THR A 133 -7.43 -9.10 0.34
CA THR A 133 -6.87 -10.45 0.19
C THR A 133 -5.33 -10.41 0.17
N ARG A 134 -4.69 -11.52 -0.23
CA ARG A 134 -3.26 -11.60 -0.54
C ARG A 134 -2.94 -11.41 -2.03
N LYS A 135 -3.93 -11.09 -2.86
CA LYS A 135 -3.76 -10.76 -4.28
C LYS A 135 -3.22 -9.32 -4.39
N THR A 136 -1.97 -9.15 -4.08
CA THR A 136 -1.27 -7.86 -4.01
C THR A 136 -0.10 -7.82 -4.99
N THR A 137 0.31 -6.62 -5.38
CA THR A 137 1.55 -6.42 -6.15
C THR A 137 2.74 -7.00 -5.37
N PRO A 138 3.58 -7.83 -5.98
CA PRO A 138 4.78 -8.36 -5.33
C PRO A 138 5.61 -7.25 -4.67
N ASN A 139 6.09 -7.54 -3.46
CA ASN A 139 6.86 -6.61 -2.62
C ASN A 139 6.12 -5.35 -2.10
N LEU A 140 4.89 -5.04 -2.57
CA LEU A 140 4.12 -3.87 -2.14
C LEU A 140 2.99 -4.18 -1.15
N ARG A 141 2.83 -5.45 -0.71
CA ARG A 141 1.72 -5.88 0.16
C ARG A 141 1.54 -5.02 1.40
N THR A 142 2.62 -4.62 2.06
CA THR A 142 2.56 -3.78 3.26
C THR A 142 1.94 -2.41 2.96
N LEU A 143 2.34 -1.78 1.85
CA LEU A 143 1.80 -0.51 1.40
C LEU A 143 0.32 -0.63 1.02
N GLU A 144 -0.03 -1.68 0.26
CA GLU A 144 -1.40 -1.87 -0.24
C GLU A 144 -2.37 -2.18 0.90
N LYS A 145 -1.99 -3.07 1.83
CA LYS A 145 -2.78 -3.36 3.03
C LYS A 145 -2.93 -2.14 3.95
N TYR A 146 -1.89 -1.32 4.06
CA TYR A 146 -1.96 -0.04 4.74
C TYR A 146 -2.96 0.90 4.06
N ALA A 147 -2.93 0.99 2.73
CA ALA A 147 -3.85 1.82 1.95
C ALA A 147 -5.31 1.38 2.10
N VAL A 148 -5.58 0.06 2.11
CA VAL A 148 -6.91 -0.48 2.40
C VAL A 148 -7.42 0.00 3.76
N LYS A 149 -6.60 -0.07 4.81
CA LYS A 149 -6.96 0.47 6.14
C LYS A 149 -7.22 1.98 6.12
N LYS A 150 -6.44 2.75 5.36
CA LYS A 150 -6.65 4.20 5.21
C LYS A 150 -7.94 4.54 4.46
N GLY A 151 -8.39 3.65 3.59
CA GLY A 151 -9.70 3.74 2.93
C GLY A 151 -10.89 3.33 3.81
N GLY A 152 -10.65 2.84 5.03
CA GLY A 152 -11.69 2.36 5.96
C GLY A 152 -11.98 0.87 5.86
N GLY A 153 -11.23 0.12 5.06
CA GLY A 153 -11.33 -1.33 4.96
C GLY A 153 -10.58 -2.07 6.08
N HIS A 154 -10.64 -3.37 6.03
CA HIS A 154 -10.01 -4.29 6.97
C HIS A 154 -8.97 -5.16 6.27
N ASN A 155 -7.99 -5.65 7.01
CA ASN A 155 -7.02 -6.60 6.51
C ASN A 155 -7.42 -8.01 6.91
N HIS A 156 -7.36 -8.95 5.97
CA HIS A 156 -7.26 -10.38 6.22
C HIS A 156 -5.77 -10.75 6.41
N ARG A 157 -5.45 -12.03 6.61
CA ARG A 157 -4.09 -12.52 6.86
C ARG A 157 -3.03 -11.83 6.00
N TYR A 158 -1.92 -11.52 6.61
CA TYR A 158 -0.82 -10.81 5.94
C TYR A 158 0.03 -11.78 5.08
N ASN A 159 0.35 -12.93 5.63
CA ASN A 159 1.17 -13.97 5.00
C ASN A 159 0.59 -15.38 5.26
N LEU A 160 1.32 -16.43 4.89
CA LEU A 160 0.87 -17.82 5.04
C LEU A 160 0.98 -18.33 6.47
N SER A 161 1.76 -17.68 7.32
CA SER A 161 1.95 -18.06 8.73
C SER A 161 1.08 -17.30 9.72
N ASP A 162 0.35 -16.27 9.27
CA ASP A 162 -0.47 -15.38 10.10
C ASP A 162 -1.76 -16.08 10.55
N GLU A 163 -2.57 -16.54 9.57
CA GLU A 163 -3.84 -17.22 9.77
C GLU A 163 -3.94 -18.41 8.80
N ILE A 164 -4.71 -19.42 9.14
CA ILE A 164 -4.98 -20.56 8.27
C ILE A 164 -6.14 -20.21 7.33
N LEU A 165 -5.95 -20.44 6.04
CA LEU A 165 -7.00 -20.37 5.03
C LEU A 165 -6.95 -21.65 4.20
N ILE A 166 -7.94 -22.51 4.42
CA ILE A 166 -8.15 -23.73 3.66
C ILE A 166 -8.93 -23.36 2.39
N LYS A 167 -8.44 -23.80 1.24
CA LYS A 167 -8.97 -23.51 -0.09
C LYS A 167 -9.21 -24.82 -0.86
N ASP A 168 -9.84 -24.71 -2.03
CA ASP A 168 -10.06 -25.77 -3.01
C ASP A 168 -8.84 -26.69 -3.21
N ASN A 169 -7.68 -26.10 -3.49
CA ASN A 169 -6.44 -26.84 -3.68
C ASN A 169 -5.99 -27.63 -2.41
N HIS A 170 -6.27 -27.11 -1.22
CA HIS A 170 -5.99 -27.85 0.02
C HIS A 170 -6.99 -28.99 0.24
N ILE A 171 -8.25 -28.74 -0.13
CA ILE A 171 -9.33 -29.73 -0.01
C ILE A 171 -9.07 -30.88 -0.99
N SER A 172 -8.75 -30.59 -2.25
CA SER A 172 -8.45 -31.59 -3.27
C SER A 172 -7.19 -32.40 -3.01
N SER A 173 -6.21 -31.79 -2.32
CA SER A 173 -4.96 -32.46 -1.92
C SER A 173 -5.07 -33.20 -0.58
N SER A 174 -6.23 -33.16 0.08
CA SER A 174 -6.48 -33.78 1.36
C SER A 174 -7.50 -34.92 1.18
N ASN A 175 -7.28 -36.04 1.87
CA ASN A 175 -8.20 -37.16 1.81
C ASN A 175 -9.52 -36.90 2.58
N ASN A 176 -9.55 -35.91 3.49
CA ASN A 176 -10.69 -35.63 4.33
C ASN A 176 -10.67 -34.18 4.85
N LEU A 177 -11.69 -33.38 4.46
CA LEU A 177 -11.84 -31.99 4.87
C LEU A 177 -12.01 -31.86 6.40
N LYS A 178 -12.80 -32.74 7.04
CA LYS A 178 -13.03 -32.73 8.51
C LYS A 178 -11.71 -32.91 9.27
N ASP A 179 -10.86 -33.83 8.85
CA ASP A 179 -9.57 -34.06 9.50
C ASP A 179 -8.60 -32.90 9.30
N LEU A 180 -8.63 -32.29 8.13
CA LEU A 180 -7.85 -31.07 7.85
C LEU A 180 -8.28 -29.92 8.78
N ILE A 181 -9.57 -29.71 8.96
CA ILE A 181 -10.12 -28.69 9.87
C ILE A 181 -9.75 -29.00 11.32
N LYS A 182 -9.89 -30.26 11.78
CA LYS A 182 -9.47 -30.66 13.14
C LYS A 182 -7.99 -30.35 13.40
N LYS A 183 -7.12 -30.65 12.44
CA LYS A 183 -5.69 -30.31 12.53
C LYS A 183 -5.47 -28.79 12.57
N ALA A 184 -6.19 -28.04 11.76
CA ALA A 184 -6.10 -26.58 11.71
C ALA A 184 -6.50 -25.93 13.05
N ILE A 185 -7.60 -26.37 13.66
CA ILE A 185 -8.10 -25.85 14.96
C ILE A 185 -7.07 -26.10 16.08
N LYS A 186 -6.37 -27.24 16.09
CA LYS A 186 -5.31 -27.52 17.08
C LYS A 186 -4.18 -26.51 17.09
N THR A 187 -3.99 -25.75 16.01
CA THR A 187 -2.94 -24.72 15.93
C THR A 187 -3.26 -23.47 16.75
N LYS A 188 -4.51 -23.33 17.25
CA LYS A 188 -5.00 -22.14 17.97
C LYS A 188 -4.95 -20.84 17.16
N LYS A 189 -4.80 -20.92 15.83
CA LYS A 189 -4.86 -19.79 14.92
C LYS A 189 -6.27 -19.60 14.38
N THR A 190 -6.57 -18.39 13.89
CA THR A 190 -7.80 -18.16 13.12
C THR A 190 -7.81 -19.07 11.91
N VAL A 191 -8.91 -19.83 11.74
CA VAL A 191 -9.11 -20.74 10.61
C VAL A 191 -10.25 -20.22 9.76
N THR A 192 -10.02 -20.02 8.50
CA THR A 192 -11.00 -19.70 7.48
C THR A 192 -11.04 -20.84 6.46
N VAL A 193 -12.21 -21.29 6.06
CA VAL A 193 -12.40 -22.31 5.03
C VAL A 193 -13.17 -21.69 3.87
N GLU A 194 -12.60 -21.73 2.69
CA GLU A 194 -13.25 -21.36 1.44
C GLU A 194 -14.03 -22.59 0.95
N ILE A 195 -15.34 -22.45 0.73
CA ILE A 195 -16.23 -23.53 0.34
C ILE A 195 -16.94 -23.16 -0.96
N GLU A 196 -17.14 -24.15 -1.83
CA GLU A 196 -17.75 -23.97 -3.16
C GLU A 196 -19.19 -24.47 -3.23
N ASN A 197 -19.60 -25.32 -2.29
CA ASN A 197 -20.93 -25.92 -2.31
C ASN A 197 -21.46 -26.24 -0.90
N ILE A 198 -22.78 -26.52 -0.82
CA ILE A 198 -23.51 -26.80 0.44
C ILE A 198 -23.00 -28.06 1.14
N ASN A 199 -22.52 -29.07 0.40
CA ASN A 199 -22.00 -30.29 1.01
C ASN A 199 -20.70 -30.03 1.78
N GLN A 200 -19.82 -29.20 1.22
CA GLN A 200 -18.63 -28.74 1.94
C GLN A 200 -19.03 -27.90 3.18
N LEU A 201 -20.03 -27.01 3.05
CA LEU A 201 -20.52 -26.23 4.20
C LEU A 201 -20.98 -27.12 5.35
N LYS A 202 -21.77 -28.15 5.06
CA LYS A 202 -22.26 -29.11 6.08
C LYS A 202 -21.12 -29.84 6.81
N GLN A 203 -20.00 -30.08 6.14
CA GLN A 203 -18.81 -30.69 6.75
C GLN A 203 -18.04 -29.74 7.67
N VAL A 204 -18.19 -28.42 7.45
CA VAL A 204 -17.49 -27.39 8.24
C VAL A 204 -18.27 -26.99 9.49
N ILE A 205 -19.61 -26.99 9.42
CA ILE A 205 -20.49 -26.53 10.52
C ILE A 205 -20.76 -27.66 11.56
N GLY A 206 -20.64 -28.91 11.19
CA GLY A 206 -20.78 -30.07 12.07
C GLY A 206 -19.48 -30.46 12.74
#